data_e8edc978311cebf6258fb842e7c57e2e
#
_entry.id   e8edc978311cebf6258fb842e7c57e2e
#
_cell.length_a   1.000
_cell.length_b   1.000
_cell.length_c   1.000
_cell.angle_alpha   90.00
_cell.angle_beta   90.00
_cell.angle_gamma   90.00
#
_symmetry.space_group_name_H-M   'P 1'
#
loop_
_entity.id
_entity.type
_entity.pdbx_description
1 polymer ?
#
loop_
_entity_poly.entity_id
_entity_poly.type
_entity_poly.pdbx_seq_one_letter_code
_entity_poly.pdbx_strand_id
1 'polypeptide(L)'
;MGIFNVFTQEIAIDLGTANTLVITNDKVVVDEPSIVAMDRTTGKVIAIGRKAQQMHGKTHENIKTIRPLKDGVIADFQAAEHMIRGMIKICLLYTSDA
;
A
#
# COMPACT_ATOMS: atom_id res chain seq x y z
N MET A 1 7.54 0.03 14.43
CA MET A 1 7.38 1.35 13.87
C MET A 1 7.96 1.41 12.46
N GLY A 2 7.24 2.02 11.55
CA GLY A 2 7.70 2.14 10.18
C GLY A 2 8.83 3.14 10.03
N ILE A 3 9.54 3.04 8.93
CA ILE A 3 10.63 3.95 8.63
C ILE A 3 10.11 5.33 8.29
N PHE A 4 8.98 5.38 7.59
CA PHE A 4 8.39 6.64 7.16
C PHE A 4 7.04 6.80 7.82
N ASN A 5 6.90 7.86 8.58
CA ASN A 5 5.63 8.29 9.14
C ASN A 5 5.24 9.58 8.46
N VAL A 6 4.13 9.56 7.75
CA VAL A 6 3.60 10.74 7.09
C VAL A 6 2.41 11.21 7.88
N PHE A 7 2.46 12.46 8.33
CA PHE A 7 1.41 13.03 9.15
C PHE A 7 0.71 14.17 8.46
N THR A 8 -0.60 14.14 8.51
CA THR A 8 -1.43 15.31 8.36
C THR A 8 -2.10 15.56 9.70
N GLN A 9 -3.04 16.47 9.77
CA GLN A 9 -3.74 16.72 11.00
C GLN A 9 -4.36 15.47 11.63
N GLU A 10 -4.82 14.55 10.79
CA GLU A 10 -5.63 13.42 11.23
C GLU A 10 -5.13 12.07 10.77
N ILE A 11 -4.18 12.04 9.86
CA ILE A 11 -3.74 10.80 9.24
C ILE A 11 -2.27 10.57 9.51
N ALA A 12 -1.95 9.40 10.01
CA ALA A 12 -0.59 8.92 10.15
C ALA A 12 -0.45 7.64 9.34
N ILE A 13 0.67 7.51 8.63
CA ILE A 13 0.94 6.31 7.85
C ILE A 13 2.21 5.66 8.37
N ASP A 14 2.11 4.39 8.68
CA ASP A 14 3.24 3.59 9.15
C ASP A 14 3.60 2.61 8.04
N LEU A 15 4.67 2.92 7.33
CA LEU A 15 5.15 2.11 6.21
C LEU A 15 6.04 1.00 6.73
N GLY A 16 5.53 -0.23 6.68
CA GLY A 16 6.29 -1.38 7.10
C GLY A 16 6.64 -2.28 5.93
N THR A 17 7.65 -3.13 6.12
CA THR A 17 8.07 -4.08 5.09
C THR A 17 6.96 -5.08 4.77
N ALA A 18 6.30 -5.60 5.77
CA ALA A 18 5.24 -6.59 5.58
C ALA A 18 3.87 -5.93 5.41
N ASN A 19 3.55 -4.98 6.26
CA ASN A 19 2.24 -4.33 6.27
C ASN A 19 2.39 -2.83 6.39
N THR A 20 1.44 -2.12 5.80
CA THR A 20 1.33 -0.66 5.94
C THR A 20 0.04 -0.36 6.67
N LEU A 21 0.13 0.53 7.65
CA LEU A 21 -1.00 0.93 8.46
C LEU A 21 -1.35 2.38 8.18
N VAL A 22 -2.63 2.68 8.11
CA VAL A 22 -3.12 4.07 8.13
C VAL A 22 -3.91 4.25 9.40
N ILE A 23 -3.52 5.26 10.15
CA ILE A 23 -4.05 5.52 11.49
C ILE A 23 -4.69 6.89 11.47
N THR A 24 -5.90 6.97 11.97
CA THR A 24 -6.60 8.24 12.13
C THR A 24 -7.33 8.22 13.45
N ASN A 25 -7.22 9.32 14.20
CA ASN A 25 -7.81 9.44 15.54
C ASN A 25 -7.39 8.29 16.44
N ASP A 26 -6.11 7.95 16.42
CA ASP A 26 -5.51 6.88 17.21
C ASP A 26 -6.09 5.50 16.93
N LYS A 27 -6.73 5.33 15.79
CA LYS A 27 -7.26 4.03 15.37
C LYS A 27 -6.66 3.61 14.05
N VAL A 28 -6.33 2.33 13.96
CA VAL A 28 -5.90 1.75 12.69
C VAL A 28 -7.14 1.54 11.82
N VAL A 29 -7.22 2.29 10.73
CA VAL A 29 -8.36 2.19 9.80
C VAL A 29 -8.00 1.43 8.53
N VAL A 30 -6.71 1.33 8.21
CA VAL A 30 -6.22 0.52 7.09
C VAL A 30 -5.05 -0.30 7.60
N ASP A 31 -5.09 -1.59 7.36
CA ASP A 31 -4.01 -2.52 7.68
C ASP A 31 -3.90 -3.47 6.49
N GLU A 32 -2.98 -3.17 5.60
CA GLU A 32 -2.85 -3.89 4.34
C GLU A 32 -1.43 -4.36 4.14
N PRO A 33 -1.26 -5.51 3.49
CA PRO A 33 0.08 -5.95 3.10
C PRO A 33 0.76 -4.89 2.23
N SER A 34 2.05 -4.71 2.42
CA SER A 34 2.84 -3.77 1.62
C SER A 34 3.23 -4.44 0.32
N ILE A 35 2.27 -4.53 -0.60
CA ILE A 35 2.47 -5.19 -1.87
C ILE A 35 1.65 -4.48 -2.94
N VAL A 36 2.19 -4.46 -4.16
CA VAL A 36 1.58 -3.79 -5.31
C VAL A 36 1.59 -4.76 -6.47
N ALA A 37 0.48 -4.82 -7.20
CA ALA A 37 0.40 -5.59 -8.45
C ALA A 37 0.41 -4.63 -9.63
N MET A 38 1.24 -4.93 -10.61
CA MET A 38 1.42 -4.09 -11.78
C MET A 38 1.21 -4.90 -13.04
N ASP A 39 0.71 -4.23 -14.08
CA ASP A 39 0.65 -4.78 -15.41
C ASP A 39 2.05 -4.68 -16.03
N ARG A 40 2.62 -5.81 -16.44
CA ARG A 40 3.97 -5.84 -17.00
C ARG A 40 4.05 -5.08 -18.32
N THR A 41 2.96 -5.09 -19.07
CA THR A 41 2.95 -4.49 -20.40
C THR A 41 2.89 -2.97 -20.33
N THR A 42 2.05 -2.44 -19.46
CA THR A 42 1.83 -0.99 -19.36
C THR A 42 2.60 -0.34 -18.24
N GLY A 43 3.05 -1.12 -17.25
CA GLY A 43 3.68 -0.60 -16.05
C GLY A 43 2.71 0.04 -15.09
N LYS A 44 1.41 -0.11 -15.31
CA LYS A 44 0.40 0.50 -14.45
C LYS A 44 0.12 -0.36 -13.24
N VAL A 45 -0.09 0.29 -12.11
CA VAL A 45 -0.51 -0.37 -10.88
C VAL A 45 -1.99 -0.71 -11.01
N ILE A 46 -2.32 -1.98 -10.84
CA ILE A 46 -3.69 -2.47 -10.97
C ILE A 46 -4.30 -2.84 -9.63
N ALA A 47 -3.48 -3.09 -8.61
CA ALA A 47 -3.99 -3.41 -7.28
C ALA A 47 -2.92 -3.12 -6.25
N ILE A 48 -3.36 -2.88 -5.03
CA ILE A 48 -2.48 -2.69 -3.89
C ILE A 48 -2.99 -3.49 -2.71
N GLY A 49 -2.10 -3.74 -1.73
CA GLY A 49 -2.50 -4.35 -0.48
C GLY A 49 -3.03 -5.77 -0.67
N ARG A 50 -4.12 -6.05 0.01
CA ARG A 50 -4.68 -7.41 0.04
C ARG A 50 -5.09 -7.91 -1.34
N LYS A 51 -5.63 -7.02 -2.18
CA LYS A 51 -5.98 -7.39 -3.54
C LYS A 51 -4.74 -7.79 -4.35
N ALA A 52 -3.66 -7.05 -4.20
CA ALA A 52 -2.41 -7.38 -4.88
C ALA A 52 -1.86 -8.71 -4.35
N GLN A 53 -1.96 -8.94 -3.05
CA GLN A 53 -1.52 -10.20 -2.45
C GLN A 53 -2.31 -11.39 -3.01
N GLN A 54 -3.60 -11.21 -3.23
CA GLN A 54 -4.42 -12.26 -3.80
C GLN A 54 -4.03 -12.60 -5.24
N MET A 55 -3.45 -11.65 -5.95
CA MET A 55 -2.97 -11.88 -7.31
C MET A 55 -1.61 -12.56 -7.34
N HIS A 56 -0.88 -12.48 -6.23
CA HIS A 56 0.42 -13.12 -6.13
C HIS A 56 0.27 -14.64 -6.20
N GLY A 57 1.08 -15.27 -7.02
CA GLY A 57 1.02 -16.73 -7.18
C GLY A 57 -0.04 -17.21 -8.15
N LYS A 58 -0.89 -16.33 -8.67
CA LYS A 58 -1.82 -16.71 -9.72
C LYS A 58 -1.11 -16.60 -11.06
N THR A 59 -1.47 -17.51 -11.97
CA THR A 59 -0.85 -17.57 -13.27
C THR A 59 -1.39 -16.48 -14.18
N HIS A 60 -0.91 -15.28 -13.98
CA HIS A 60 -1.17 -14.17 -14.88
C HIS A 60 0.16 -13.67 -15.38
N GLU A 61 0.47 -14.00 -16.63
CA GLU A 61 1.77 -13.66 -17.21
C GLU A 61 1.99 -12.15 -17.25
N ASN A 62 0.92 -11.39 -17.34
CA ASN A 62 1.02 -9.93 -17.44
C ASN A 62 1.01 -9.23 -16.10
N ILE A 63 0.88 -9.95 -14.99
CA ILE A 63 0.81 -9.35 -13.67
C ILE A 63 2.09 -9.65 -12.90
N LYS A 64 2.68 -8.59 -12.36
CA LYS A 64 3.87 -8.68 -11.53
C LYS A 64 3.55 -8.09 -10.18
N THR A 65 3.89 -8.81 -9.11
CA THR A 65 3.74 -8.27 -7.75
C THR A 65 5.08 -7.81 -7.23
N ILE A 66 5.07 -6.66 -6.55
CA ILE A 66 6.27 -6.02 -6.02
C ILE A 66 6.01 -5.67 -4.56
N ARG A 67 7.02 -5.89 -3.73
CA ARG A 67 7.03 -5.37 -2.36
C ARG A 67 7.86 -4.10 -2.35
N PRO A 68 7.21 -2.93 -2.17
CA PRO A 68 7.92 -1.65 -2.30
C PRO A 68 8.96 -1.42 -1.22
N LEU A 69 8.78 -2.05 -0.05
CA LEU A 69 9.73 -1.91 1.05
C LEU A 69 10.43 -3.23 1.30
N LYS A 70 11.74 -3.15 1.51
CA LYS A 70 12.57 -4.30 1.80
C LYS A 70 13.50 -3.94 2.93
N ASP A 71 13.48 -4.74 4.00
CA ASP A 71 14.31 -4.49 5.18
C ASP A 71 14.11 -3.09 5.74
N GLY A 72 12.87 -2.61 5.67
CA GLY A 72 12.54 -1.29 6.19
C GLY A 72 12.95 -0.12 5.31
N VAL A 73 13.39 -0.38 4.10
CA VAL A 73 13.83 0.67 3.17
C VAL A 73 12.96 0.64 1.93
N ILE A 74 12.66 1.81 1.37
CA ILE A 74 11.92 1.88 0.11
C ILE A 74 12.82 1.39 -1.01
N ALA A 75 12.46 0.25 -1.61
CA ALA A 75 13.18 -0.35 -2.71
C ALA A 75 12.67 0.14 -4.07
N ASP A 76 11.41 0.54 -4.12
CA ASP A 76 10.76 1.02 -5.35
C ASP A 76 9.88 2.20 -5.01
N PHE A 77 10.32 3.39 -5.38
CA PHE A 77 9.62 4.63 -5.04
C PHE A 77 8.28 4.75 -5.73
N GLN A 78 8.20 4.36 -7.00
CA GLN A 78 6.94 4.48 -7.74
C GLN A 78 5.90 3.54 -7.16
N ALA A 79 6.27 2.31 -6.88
CA ALA A 79 5.37 1.36 -6.28
C ALA A 79 4.93 1.81 -4.89
N ALA A 80 5.85 2.34 -4.09
CA ALA A 80 5.52 2.85 -2.77
C ALA A 80 4.56 4.02 -2.86
N GLU A 81 4.80 4.93 -3.78
CA GLU A 81 3.93 6.09 -3.96
C GLU A 81 2.51 5.68 -4.32
N HIS A 82 2.38 4.78 -5.28
CA HIS A 82 1.06 4.28 -5.69
C HIS A 82 0.35 3.57 -4.53
N MET A 83 1.11 2.80 -3.77
CA MET A 83 0.57 2.10 -2.61
C MET A 83 0.03 3.09 -1.58
N ILE A 84 0.82 4.10 -1.25
CA ILE A 84 0.42 5.11 -0.27
C ILE A 84 -0.82 5.85 -0.74
N ARG A 85 -0.83 6.27 -1.99
CA ARG A 85 -1.99 6.98 -2.55
C ARG A 85 -3.25 6.12 -2.50
N GLY A 86 -3.11 4.85 -2.85
CA GLY A 86 -4.25 3.93 -2.82
C GLY A 86 -4.76 3.69 -1.41
N MET A 87 -3.87 3.58 -0.45
CA MET A 87 -4.26 3.35 0.93
C MET A 87 -4.90 4.59 1.55
N ILE A 88 -4.44 5.77 1.17
CA ILE A 88 -5.09 7.02 1.59
C ILE A 88 -6.51 7.08 1.03
N LYS A 89 -6.71 6.67 -0.22
CA LYS A 89 -8.06 6.61 -0.80
C LYS A 89 -8.96 5.66 -0.03
N ILE A 90 -8.46 4.51 0.34
CA ILE A 90 -9.23 3.56 1.16
C ILE A 90 -9.60 4.20 2.48
N CYS A 91 -8.64 4.88 3.12
CA CYS A 91 -8.87 5.57 4.37
C CYS A 91 -9.96 6.65 4.23
N LEU A 92 -9.89 7.45 3.16
CA LEU A 92 -10.87 8.51 2.94
C LEU A 92 -12.26 7.95 2.68
N LEU A 93 -12.35 6.85 1.94
CA LEU A 93 -13.64 6.18 1.72
C LEU A 93 -14.21 5.65 3.03
N TYR A 94 -13.34 5.10 3.87
CA TYR A 94 -13.75 4.58 5.16
C TYR A 94 -14.27 5.69 6.07
N THR A 95 -13.57 6.82 6.13
CA THR A 95 -13.91 7.91 7.05
C THR A 95 -15.00 8.83 6.52
N SER A 96 -15.14 8.94 5.21
CA SER A 96 -16.16 9.84 4.63
C SER A 96 -17.55 9.27 4.67
N ASP A 97 -17.67 8.01 5.02
CA ASP A 97 -18.93 7.30 5.07
C ASP A 97 -19.65 7.49 6.42
N ALA A 98 -19.25 8.47 7.13
CA ALA A 98 -19.85 8.73 8.43
C ALA A 98 -21.25 9.31 8.30
#